data_8571b79e7d173cf5f6a226db338a63cd
#
_entry.id   8571b79e7d173cf5f6a226db338a63cd
#
_cell.length_a   1.000
_cell.length_b   1.000
_cell.length_c   1.000
_cell.angle_alpha   90.00
_cell.angle_beta   90.00
_cell.angle_gamma   90.00
#
_symmetry.space_group_name_H-M   'P 1'
#
loop_
_entity.id
_entity.type
_entity.pdbx_description
1 polymer ?
#
loop_
_entity_poly.entity_id
_entity_poly.type
_entity_poly.pdbx_seq_one_letter_code
_entity_poly.pdbx_strand_id
1 'polypeptide(L)'
;MWSEGTIGIPDAADKNKYTVCHYWVKHYDEPSGIYGLNKGKISKLMIKINGTVGANYDRGWDIEPTCKEAELVLCILLNNYN
;
A
#
# COMPACT_ATOMS: atom_id res chain seq x y z
N MET A 1 -8.85 12.30 2.71
CA MET A 1 -9.53 11.68 1.54
C MET A 1 -9.10 10.24 1.40
N TRP A 2 -10.03 9.34 1.13
CA TRP A 2 -9.74 7.93 0.89
C TRP A 2 -9.67 7.65 -0.61
N SER A 3 -8.68 6.87 -1.00
CA SER A 3 -8.57 6.32 -2.35
C SER A 3 -8.50 4.80 -2.24
N GLU A 4 -9.07 4.13 -3.22
CA GLU A 4 -9.15 2.67 -3.26
C GLU A 4 -8.86 2.19 -4.67
N GLY A 5 -8.20 1.05 -4.79
CA GLY A 5 -7.92 0.48 -6.09
C GLY A 5 -7.39 -0.94 -6.00
N THR A 6 -7.11 -1.49 -7.16
CA THR A 6 -6.59 -2.85 -7.31
C THR A 6 -5.38 -2.83 -8.23
N ILE A 7 -4.34 -3.56 -7.85
CA ILE A 7 -3.12 -3.70 -8.64
C ILE A 7 -2.90 -5.19 -8.87
N GLY A 8 -2.73 -5.60 -10.13
CA GLY A 8 -2.33 -6.95 -10.48
C GLY A 8 -0.83 -7.03 -10.64
N ILE A 9 -0.18 -7.92 -9.91
CA ILE A 9 1.26 -8.15 -10.01
C ILE A 9 1.49 -9.47 -10.72
N PRO A 10 2.13 -9.47 -11.92
CA PRO A 10 2.42 -10.71 -12.65
C PRO A 10 3.35 -11.62 -11.85
N ASP A 11 3.09 -12.93 -11.92
CA ASP A 11 3.98 -13.92 -11.33
C ASP A 11 5.27 -13.99 -12.15
N ALA A 12 6.42 -13.98 -11.48
CA ALA A 12 7.72 -14.04 -12.16
C ALA A 12 7.96 -15.37 -12.85
N ALA A 13 7.37 -16.46 -12.35
CA ALA A 13 7.53 -17.81 -12.91
C ALA A 13 6.48 -18.13 -13.97
N ASP A 14 5.30 -17.50 -13.93
CA ASP A 14 4.21 -17.76 -14.86
C ASP A 14 3.51 -16.45 -15.21
N LYS A 15 3.77 -15.95 -16.43
CA LYS A 15 3.23 -14.67 -16.91
C LYS A 15 1.71 -14.66 -17.07
N ASN A 16 1.06 -15.83 -17.06
CA ASN A 16 -0.39 -15.93 -17.14
C ASN A 16 -1.08 -15.85 -15.78
N LYS A 17 -0.31 -15.79 -14.71
CA LYS A 17 -0.83 -15.66 -13.35
C LYS A 17 -0.53 -14.29 -12.76
N TYR A 18 -1.48 -13.79 -11.96
CA TYR A 18 -1.36 -12.51 -11.28
C TYR A 18 -1.68 -12.67 -9.81
N THR A 19 -1.00 -11.89 -8.99
CA THR A 19 -1.40 -11.68 -7.60
C THR A 19 -2.24 -10.42 -7.56
N VAL A 20 -3.47 -10.53 -7.08
CA VAL A 20 -4.39 -9.40 -6.96
C VAL A 20 -4.18 -8.72 -5.63
N CYS A 21 -3.82 -7.44 -5.67
CA CYS A 21 -3.59 -6.62 -4.49
C CYS A 21 -4.64 -5.52 -4.46
N HIS A 22 -5.42 -5.46 -3.38
CA HIS A 22 -6.40 -4.42 -3.17
C HIS A 22 -5.86 -3.45 -2.12
N TYR A 23 -5.97 -2.14 -2.38
CA TYR A 23 -5.44 -1.15 -1.45
C TYR A 23 -6.48 -0.09 -1.09
N TRP A 24 -6.34 0.45 0.12
CA TRP A 24 -7.05 1.63 0.60
C TRP A 24 -6.01 2.58 1.14
N VAL A 25 -6.08 3.85 0.74
CA VAL A 25 -5.14 4.89 1.16
C VAL A 25 -5.92 6.11 1.62
N LYS A 26 -5.57 6.62 2.79
CA LYS A 26 -6.02 7.93 3.24
C LYS A 26 -4.81 8.85 3.30
N HIS A 27 -4.91 10.01 2.67
CA HIS A 27 -3.80 10.95 2.62
C HIS A 27 -4.25 12.37 2.97
N TYR A 28 -3.34 13.14 3.52
CA TYR A 28 -3.51 14.57 3.76
C TYR A 28 -3.26 15.34 2.47
N ASP A 29 -3.74 16.59 2.42
CA ASP A 29 -3.41 17.50 1.32
C ASP A 29 -1.96 17.95 1.39
N GLU A 30 -1.38 17.98 2.60
CA GLU A 30 0.01 18.34 2.83
C GLU A 30 0.74 17.26 3.63
N PRO A 31 2.07 17.13 3.45
CA PRO A 31 2.85 16.16 4.22
C PRO A 31 2.77 16.40 5.72
N SER A 32 2.76 15.31 6.50
CA SER A 32 2.80 15.36 7.96
C SER A 32 4.10 14.72 8.45
N GLY A 33 4.93 15.50 9.12
CA GLY A 33 6.17 15.00 9.70
C GLY A 33 5.96 14.12 10.93
N ILE A 34 4.74 14.09 11.47
CA ILE A 34 4.41 13.32 12.68
C ILE A 34 3.66 12.04 12.33
N TYR A 35 2.62 12.12 11.50
CA TYR A 35 1.73 11.01 11.20
C TYR A 35 1.81 10.49 9.78
N GLY A 36 2.48 11.21 8.88
CA GLY A 36 2.61 10.81 7.49
C GLY A 36 3.62 9.68 7.32
N LEU A 37 3.27 8.67 6.51
CA LEU A 37 4.20 7.59 6.15
C LEU A 37 5.43 8.20 5.48
N ASN A 38 6.62 7.88 5.99
CA ASN A 38 7.89 8.48 5.56
C ASN A 38 7.85 10.03 5.56
N LYS A 39 7.13 10.61 6.54
CA LYS A 39 6.93 12.05 6.67
C LYS A 39 6.23 12.67 5.45
N GLY A 40 5.46 11.86 4.72
CA GLY A 40 4.72 12.30 3.55
C GLY A 40 3.23 12.54 3.84
N LYS A 41 2.40 12.39 2.82
CA LYS A 41 0.98 12.68 2.89
C LYS A 41 0.12 11.51 3.36
N ILE A 42 0.59 10.27 3.21
CA ILE A 42 -0.20 9.09 3.56
C ILE A 42 -0.33 9.00 5.07
N SER A 43 -1.57 9.03 5.57
CA SER A 43 -1.86 8.91 7.00
C SER A 43 -2.31 7.50 7.38
N LYS A 44 -2.99 6.82 6.47
CA LYS A 44 -3.47 5.45 6.66
C LYS A 44 -3.38 4.70 5.35
N LEU A 45 -3.06 3.42 5.44
CA LEU A 45 -3.08 2.56 4.27
C LEU A 45 -3.31 1.11 4.69
N MET A 46 -4.03 0.37 3.85
CA MET A 46 -4.18 -1.07 4.00
C MET A 46 -3.97 -1.70 2.63
N ILE A 47 -3.20 -2.78 2.61
CA ILE A 47 -2.96 -3.58 1.40
C ILE A 47 -3.38 -5.00 1.70
N LYS A 48 -4.27 -5.56 0.87
CA LYS A 48 -4.65 -6.97 0.94
C LYS A 48 -4.11 -7.71 -0.27
N ILE A 49 -3.49 -8.85 -0.02
CA ILE A 49 -2.94 -9.72 -1.05
C ILE A 49 -3.82 -10.97 -1.10
N ASN A 50 -4.56 -11.16 -2.20
CA ASN A 50 -5.51 -12.26 -2.36
C ASN A 50 -6.47 -12.38 -1.16
N GLY A 51 -6.95 -11.24 -0.65
CA GLY A 51 -7.88 -11.19 0.47
C GLY A 51 -7.25 -11.25 1.85
N THR A 52 -5.94 -11.42 1.95
CA THR A 52 -5.22 -11.45 3.23
C THR A 52 -4.47 -10.12 3.44
N VAL A 53 -4.53 -9.55 4.64
CA VAL A 53 -3.84 -8.30 4.94
C VAL A 53 -2.34 -8.51 4.81
N GLY A 54 -1.73 -7.77 3.88
CA GLY A 54 -0.28 -7.79 3.64
C GLY A 54 0.45 -6.59 4.23
N ALA A 55 -0.26 -5.49 4.55
CA ALA A 55 0.30 -4.33 5.22
C ALA A 55 -0.82 -3.48 5.79
N ASN A 56 -0.57 -2.83 6.91
CA ASN A 56 -1.51 -1.91 7.53
C ASN A 56 -0.76 -0.79 8.25
N TYR A 57 -1.00 0.44 7.85
CA TYR A 57 -0.42 1.64 8.44
C TYR A 57 -1.54 2.56 8.89
N ASP A 58 -1.56 2.92 10.17
CA ASP A 58 -2.53 3.86 10.74
C ASP A 58 -1.76 4.82 11.65
N ARG A 59 -1.18 5.87 11.02
CA ARG A 59 -0.34 6.86 11.68
C ARG A 59 0.87 6.22 12.38
N GLY A 60 1.26 5.06 11.93
CA GLY A 60 2.34 4.20 12.39
C GLY A 60 2.11 2.79 11.87
N TRP A 61 3.17 1.99 11.75
CA TRP A 61 3.03 0.63 11.27
C TRP A 61 2.34 -0.26 12.30
N ASP A 62 1.19 -0.81 11.91
CA ASP A 62 0.49 -1.84 12.67
C ASP A 62 0.90 -3.22 12.15
N ILE A 63 0.94 -3.37 10.82
CA ILE A 63 1.47 -4.55 10.14
C ILE A 63 2.38 -4.05 9.03
N GLU A 64 3.69 -4.28 9.17
CA GLU A 64 4.64 -3.93 8.10
C GLU A 64 4.44 -4.87 6.90
N PRO A 65 4.86 -4.46 5.68
CA PRO A 65 4.71 -5.32 4.50
C PRO A 65 5.25 -6.74 4.75
N THR A 66 4.41 -7.74 4.52
CA THR A 66 4.72 -9.13 4.87
C THR A 66 5.31 -9.93 3.72
N CYS A 67 5.31 -9.38 2.50
CA CYS A 67 5.78 -10.07 1.31
C CYS A 67 6.21 -9.08 0.23
N LYS A 68 6.85 -9.58 -0.82
CA LYS A 68 7.35 -8.75 -1.92
C LYS A 68 6.23 -7.98 -2.62
N GLU A 69 5.08 -8.62 -2.81
CA GLU A 69 3.93 -8.01 -3.46
C GLU A 69 3.43 -6.80 -2.66
N ALA A 70 3.36 -6.94 -1.34
CA ALA A 70 2.96 -5.83 -0.47
C ALA A 70 3.97 -4.69 -0.54
N GLU A 71 5.27 -4.99 -0.58
CA GLU A 71 6.32 -3.99 -0.72
C GLU A 71 6.24 -3.25 -2.06
N LEU A 72 5.97 -3.97 -3.16
CA LEU A 72 5.80 -3.38 -4.47
C LEU A 72 4.60 -2.43 -4.51
N VAL A 73 3.47 -2.86 -3.98
CA VAL A 73 2.27 -2.02 -3.90
C VAL A 73 2.56 -0.78 -3.06
N LEU A 74 3.24 -0.94 -1.93
CA LEU A 74 3.64 0.19 -1.09
C LEU A 74 4.48 1.20 -1.88
N CYS A 75 5.46 0.73 -2.65
CA CYS A 75 6.28 1.61 -3.50
C CYS A 75 5.43 2.40 -4.50
N ILE A 76 4.48 1.73 -5.14
CA ILE A 76 3.58 2.39 -6.09
C ILE A 76 2.74 3.46 -5.38
N LEU A 77 2.21 3.15 -4.21
CA LEU A 77 1.40 4.09 -3.44
C LEU A 77 2.22 5.29 -2.96
N LEU A 78 3.45 5.06 -2.53
CA LEU A 78 4.35 6.14 -2.14
C LEU A 78 4.63 7.08 -3.31
N ASN A 79 4.78 6.56 -4.52
CA ASN A 79 4.99 7.38 -5.70
C ASN A 79 3.74 8.18 -6.10
N ASN A 80 2.55 7.64 -5.88
CA ASN A 80 1.32 8.26 -6.34
C ASN A 80 0.68 9.21 -5.31
N TYR A 81 0.83 8.96 -4.02
CA TYR A 81 0.09 9.67 -2.98
C TYR A 81 0.97 10.40 -1.97
N ASN A 82 2.24 10.10 -1.92
CA ASN A 82 3.14 10.72 -0.98
C ASN A 82 3.93 11.87 -1.65
#